data_7b545a52f3d776d38bba603fc6bc285e
#
_entry.id   7b545a52f3d776d38bba603fc6bc285e
#
_cell.length_a   1.000
_cell.length_b   1.000
_cell.length_c   1.000
_cell.angle_alpha   90.00
_cell.angle_beta   90.00
_cell.angle_gamma   90.00
#
_symmetry.space_group_name_H-M   'P 1'
#
loop_
_entity.id
_entity.type
_entity.pdbx_description
1 polymer ?
#
loop_
_entity_poly.entity_id
_entity_poly.type
_entity_poly.pdbx_seq_one_letter_code
_entity_poly.pdbx_strand_id
1 'polypeptide(L)'
;MNKPIRYQNLFLFILITIISLACGVQSLVPSMPTFPAFPPKPGTSNVPTGSSPMSGDWNASPDFGNLSFTVDPDGKNVTTAVFVIKNWTCGGTTLTTELQSLSQWPISDGQFGGNVNLNGNFHTMTIIGTYDKDKKQFIGKWEQDAHGTLCSGEWESIARK
;
A
#
# COMPACT_ATOMS: atom_id res chain seq x y z
N MET A 1 -6.35 -7.74 70.20
CA MET A 1 -5.77 -6.47 69.71
C MET A 1 -5.09 -6.76 68.38
N ASN A 2 -5.79 -6.48 67.26
CA ASN A 2 -5.28 -6.71 65.90
C ASN A 2 -4.56 -5.44 65.40
N LYS A 3 -3.26 -5.55 65.12
CA LYS A 3 -2.49 -4.46 64.50
C LYS A 3 -2.85 -4.33 63.01
N PRO A 4 -3.14 -3.14 62.51
CA PRO A 4 -3.34 -2.95 61.08
C PRO A 4 -2.00 -3.10 60.34
N ILE A 5 -2.02 -3.99 59.33
CA ILE A 5 -0.89 -4.18 58.40
C ILE A 5 -0.79 -2.92 57.56
N ARG A 6 0.37 -2.29 57.55
CA ARG A 6 0.65 -1.03 56.83
C ARG A 6 0.76 -1.36 55.32
N TYR A 7 -0.33 -1.18 54.56
CA TYR A 7 -0.36 -1.30 53.13
C TYR A 7 0.41 -0.21 52.37
N GLN A 8 0.92 0.78 53.10
CA GLN A 8 1.60 1.95 52.50
C GLN A 8 2.88 1.58 51.73
N ASN A 9 3.61 0.55 52.20
CA ASN A 9 4.83 0.10 51.51
C ASN A 9 4.57 -0.78 50.30
N LEU A 10 3.43 -1.47 50.29
CA LEU A 10 3.07 -2.32 49.13
C LEU A 10 2.69 -1.47 47.90
N PHE A 11 2.00 -0.35 48.12
CA PHE A 11 1.66 0.61 47.05
C PHE A 11 2.89 1.26 46.41
N LEU A 12 3.91 1.56 47.21
CA LEU A 12 5.14 2.17 46.73
C LEU A 12 5.94 1.21 45.85
N PHE A 13 5.99 -0.09 46.19
CA PHE A 13 6.68 -1.08 45.40
C PHE A 13 5.97 -1.35 44.05
N ILE A 14 4.64 -1.35 44.02
CA ILE A 14 3.86 -1.54 42.79
C ILE A 14 4.04 -0.34 41.86
N LEU A 15 4.10 0.88 42.40
CA LEU A 15 4.29 2.11 41.61
C LEU A 15 5.69 2.16 40.95
N ILE A 16 6.73 1.72 41.65
CA ILE A 16 8.11 1.69 41.13
C ILE A 16 8.29 0.64 40.05
N THR A 17 7.62 -0.52 40.17
CA THR A 17 7.70 -1.58 39.12
C THR A 17 6.99 -1.18 37.82
N ILE A 18 5.93 -0.38 37.89
CA ILE A 18 5.21 0.08 36.67
C ILE A 18 6.03 1.11 35.88
N ILE A 19 6.81 1.97 36.60
CA ILE A 19 7.66 2.99 35.94
C ILE A 19 8.86 2.36 35.24
N SER A 20 9.37 1.22 35.72
CA SER A 20 10.54 0.54 35.12
C SER A 20 10.24 -0.21 33.83
N LEU A 21 8.97 -0.49 33.50
CA LEU A 21 8.59 -1.14 32.24
C LEU A 21 8.33 -0.17 31.07
N ALA A 22 8.34 1.15 31.32
CA ALA A 22 8.05 2.15 30.29
C ALA A 22 9.25 2.60 29.45
N CYS A 23 10.46 2.11 29.74
CA CYS A 23 11.68 2.46 29.02
C CYS A 23 12.23 1.25 28.27
N GLY A 24 11.65 0.86 27.14
CA GLY A 24 12.18 -0.26 26.35
C GLY A 24 11.36 -0.70 25.15
N VAL A 25 10.32 0.04 24.77
CA VAL A 25 9.73 -0.19 23.45
C VAL A 25 10.54 0.60 22.43
N GLN A 26 11.72 0.08 22.10
CA GLN A 26 12.31 0.39 20.80
C GLN A 26 11.32 -0.07 19.76
N SER A 27 10.74 0.89 19.03
CA SER A 27 9.93 0.64 17.86
C SER A 27 10.77 -0.20 16.89
N LEU A 28 10.60 -1.52 16.95
CA LEU A 28 10.91 -2.37 15.80
C LEU A 28 9.90 -1.96 14.72
N VAL A 29 10.23 -0.88 14.01
CA VAL A 29 9.62 -0.60 12.71
C VAL A 29 10.04 -1.80 11.87
N PRO A 30 9.12 -2.69 11.47
CA PRO A 30 9.48 -3.75 10.54
C PRO A 30 10.02 -3.04 9.31
N SER A 31 11.28 -3.32 8.97
CA SER A 31 11.87 -2.86 7.73
C SER A 31 10.94 -3.32 6.62
N MET A 32 10.32 -2.36 5.91
CA MET A 32 9.55 -2.67 4.71
C MET A 32 10.45 -3.52 3.82
N PRO A 33 9.94 -4.60 3.23
CA PRO A 33 10.70 -5.37 2.27
C PRO A 33 11.19 -4.41 1.19
N THR A 34 12.50 -4.26 1.08
CA THR A 34 13.13 -3.49 0.01
C THR A 34 12.92 -4.32 -1.25
N PHE A 35 11.91 -3.98 -2.04
CA PHE A 35 11.72 -4.59 -3.35
C PHE A 35 12.99 -4.34 -4.15
N PRO A 36 13.50 -5.36 -4.88
CA PRO A 36 14.64 -5.17 -5.75
C PRO A 36 14.29 -4.04 -6.73
N ALA A 37 15.09 -2.98 -6.72
CA ALA A 37 14.97 -1.90 -7.69
C ALA A 37 15.08 -2.52 -9.08
N PHE A 38 14.05 -2.35 -9.91
CA PHE A 38 14.14 -2.73 -11.31
C PHE A 38 15.30 -1.96 -11.93
N PRO A 39 16.17 -2.61 -12.73
CA PRO A 39 17.28 -1.92 -13.36
C PRO A 39 16.72 -0.80 -14.26
N PRO A 40 17.22 0.46 -14.13
CA PRO A 40 16.78 1.56 -14.96
C PRO A 40 17.15 1.27 -16.41
N LYS A 41 16.14 1.24 -17.28
CA LYS A 41 16.37 1.19 -18.73
C LYS A 41 16.86 2.57 -19.19
N PRO A 42 18.04 2.71 -19.81
CA PRO A 42 18.52 4.00 -20.28
C PRO A 42 17.68 4.49 -21.45
N GLY A 43 17.10 5.67 -21.31
CA GLY A 43 16.32 6.32 -22.36
C GLY A 43 15.95 7.74 -21.96
N THR A 44 16.84 8.71 -22.25
CA THR A 44 16.54 10.14 -22.20
C THR A 44 15.45 10.49 -23.20
N SER A 45 14.32 11.05 -22.74
CA SER A 45 13.32 11.66 -23.59
C SER A 45 13.02 13.08 -23.11
N ASN A 46 13.36 14.07 -23.94
CA ASN A 46 12.84 15.42 -23.85
C ASN A 46 11.32 15.37 -24.10
N VAL A 47 10.51 15.63 -23.07
CA VAL A 47 9.07 15.69 -23.18
C VAL A 47 8.65 17.10 -23.60
N PRO A 48 7.89 17.28 -24.71
CA PRO A 48 7.30 18.55 -25.07
C PRO A 48 6.25 18.99 -24.05
N THR A 49 6.07 20.31 -23.92
CA THR A 49 5.06 20.97 -23.07
C THR A 49 3.63 20.69 -23.57
N GLY A 50 3.12 19.51 -23.29
CA GLY A 50 1.78 19.03 -23.54
C GLY A 50 1.39 18.09 -22.38
N SER A 51 0.12 17.77 -22.25
CA SER A 51 -0.31 16.76 -21.26
C SER A 51 0.52 15.49 -21.40
N SER A 52 0.97 14.96 -20.27
CA SER A 52 1.74 13.72 -20.27
C SER A 52 0.97 12.59 -20.97
N PRO A 53 1.61 11.74 -21.78
CA PRO A 53 0.95 10.58 -22.38
C PRO A 53 0.38 9.61 -21.33
N MET A 54 0.79 9.78 -20.08
CA MET A 54 0.29 9.00 -18.93
C MET A 54 -0.97 9.61 -18.30
N SER A 55 -1.28 10.89 -18.59
CA SER A 55 -2.41 11.60 -17.95
C SER A 55 -3.77 11.02 -18.30
N GLY A 56 -4.72 11.14 -17.37
CA GLY A 56 -6.10 10.72 -17.54
C GLY A 56 -6.49 9.47 -16.75
N ASP A 57 -7.63 8.91 -17.10
CA ASP A 57 -8.23 7.78 -16.41
C ASP A 57 -7.83 6.45 -17.02
N TRP A 58 -7.53 5.50 -16.17
CA TRP A 58 -7.06 4.17 -16.54
C TRP A 58 -7.90 3.09 -15.86
N ASN A 59 -8.09 1.96 -16.53
CA ASN A 59 -8.72 0.76 -16.00
C ASN A 59 -7.83 -0.46 -16.21
N ALA A 60 -7.84 -1.35 -15.24
CA ALA A 60 -7.26 -2.68 -15.33
C ALA A 60 -8.21 -3.71 -14.73
N SER A 61 -8.12 -4.95 -15.18
CA SER A 61 -8.94 -6.06 -14.69
C SER A 61 -8.03 -7.16 -14.14
N PRO A 62 -7.38 -6.94 -13.00
CA PRO A 62 -6.65 -7.98 -12.32
C PRO A 62 -7.58 -9.10 -11.84
N ASP A 63 -7.04 -10.24 -11.48
CA ASP A 63 -7.81 -11.41 -11.05
C ASP A 63 -8.61 -11.20 -9.76
N PHE A 64 -8.28 -10.20 -8.92
CA PHE A 64 -9.11 -9.81 -7.79
C PHE A 64 -10.38 -9.03 -8.17
N GLY A 65 -10.51 -8.55 -9.42
CA GLY A 65 -11.67 -7.80 -9.89
C GLY A 65 -11.35 -6.62 -10.80
N ASN A 66 -11.43 -5.37 -10.32
CA ASN A 66 -11.15 -4.19 -11.12
C ASN A 66 -10.29 -3.17 -10.37
N LEU A 67 -9.38 -2.56 -11.08
CA LEU A 67 -8.57 -1.43 -10.64
C LEU A 67 -8.79 -0.26 -11.60
N SER A 68 -9.23 0.88 -11.10
CA SER A 68 -9.25 2.13 -11.86
C SER A 68 -8.44 3.19 -11.16
N PHE A 69 -7.73 4.02 -11.92
CA PHE A 69 -6.92 5.08 -11.35
C PHE A 69 -6.82 6.28 -12.30
N THR A 70 -6.57 7.46 -11.73
CA THR A 70 -6.41 8.71 -12.45
C THR A 70 -4.99 9.22 -12.29
N VAL A 71 -4.35 9.55 -13.40
CA VAL A 71 -3.04 10.23 -13.42
C VAL A 71 -3.27 11.71 -13.71
N ASP A 72 -2.61 12.59 -12.95
CA ASP A 72 -2.69 14.03 -13.11
C ASP A 72 -2.23 14.51 -14.51
N PRO A 73 -2.59 15.74 -14.93
CA PRO A 73 -2.29 16.22 -16.28
C PRO A 73 -0.81 16.30 -16.62
N ASP A 74 0.06 16.49 -15.64
CA ASP A 74 1.51 16.56 -15.84
C ASP A 74 2.19 15.18 -15.72
N GLY A 75 1.43 14.13 -15.39
CA GLY A 75 1.89 12.75 -15.35
C GLY A 75 2.81 12.43 -14.18
N LYS A 76 2.72 13.21 -13.09
CA LYS A 76 3.61 13.05 -11.94
C LYS A 76 3.02 12.28 -10.79
N ASN A 77 1.69 12.16 -10.73
CA ASN A 77 1.03 11.48 -9.63
C ASN A 77 -0.17 10.67 -10.09
N VAL A 78 -0.38 9.53 -9.47
CA VAL A 78 -1.70 8.90 -9.40
C VAL A 78 -2.46 9.60 -8.27
N THR A 79 -3.56 10.27 -8.61
CA THR A 79 -4.32 11.11 -7.67
C THR A 79 -5.49 10.38 -7.03
N THR A 80 -5.97 9.33 -7.69
CA THR A 80 -7.08 8.51 -7.21
C THR A 80 -6.86 7.09 -7.69
N ALA A 81 -7.12 6.11 -6.83
CA ALA A 81 -7.19 4.71 -7.21
C ALA A 81 -8.40 4.07 -6.53
N VAL A 82 -9.18 3.33 -7.32
CA VAL A 82 -10.37 2.59 -6.86
C VAL A 82 -10.16 1.11 -7.14
N PHE A 83 -10.35 0.31 -6.11
CA PHE A 83 -10.24 -1.14 -6.15
C PHE A 83 -11.62 -1.74 -5.95
N VAL A 84 -12.07 -2.54 -6.88
CA VAL A 84 -13.30 -3.31 -6.74
C VAL A 84 -12.92 -4.78 -6.69
N ILE A 85 -12.94 -5.34 -5.49
CA ILE A 85 -12.60 -6.74 -5.22
C ILE A 85 -13.91 -7.54 -5.18
N LYS A 86 -13.99 -8.62 -5.96
CA LYS A 86 -15.20 -9.44 -6.08
C LYS A 86 -14.90 -10.92 -5.85
N ASN A 87 -15.43 -11.45 -4.74
CA ASN A 87 -15.35 -12.88 -4.39
C ASN A 87 -13.94 -13.46 -4.54
N TRP A 88 -12.94 -12.63 -4.26
CA TRP A 88 -11.55 -13.02 -4.41
C TRP A 88 -11.04 -13.60 -3.09
N THR A 89 -10.27 -14.71 -3.17
CA THR A 89 -9.82 -15.47 -2.01
C THR A 89 -8.30 -15.48 -1.92
N CYS A 90 -7.77 -15.09 -0.76
CA CYS A 90 -6.36 -15.19 -0.41
C CYS A 90 -6.22 -15.68 1.04
N GLY A 91 -5.34 -16.65 1.29
CA GLY A 91 -5.10 -17.16 2.63
C GLY A 91 -6.35 -17.75 3.33
N GLY A 92 -7.29 -18.28 2.55
CA GLY A 92 -8.56 -18.79 3.09
C GLY A 92 -9.60 -17.70 3.42
N THR A 93 -9.27 -16.42 3.21
CA THR A 93 -10.20 -15.30 3.38
C THR A 93 -10.75 -14.87 2.03
N THR A 94 -12.08 -14.85 1.90
CA THR A 94 -12.77 -14.32 0.71
C THR A 94 -13.17 -12.88 0.93
N LEU A 95 -12.80 -12.00 0.00
CA LEU A 95 -13.07 -10.56 0.05
C LEU A 95 -14.03 -10.15 -1.07
N THR A 96 -14.99 -9.31 -0.71
CA THR A 96 -15.83 -8.54 -1.63
C THR A 96 -15.93 -7.14 -1.05
N THR A 97 -15.27 -6.18 -1.67
CA THR A 97 -15.22 -4.80 -1.18
C THR A 97 -14.89 -3.82 -2.29
N GLU A 98 -15.25 -2.56 -2.09
CA GLU A 98 -14.82 -1.45 -2.91
C GLU A 98 -14.06 -0.47 -2.02
N LEU A 99 -12.89 -0.07 -2.46
CA LEU A 99 -12.00 0.83 -1.75
C LEU A 99 -11.52 1.93 -2.67
N GLN A 100 -11.48 3.12 -2.15
CA GLN A 100 -10.88 4.26 -2.82
C GLN A 100 -9.68 4.75 -2.03
N SER A 101 -8.52 4.84 -2.68
CA SER A 101 -7.37 5.56 -2.16
C SER A 101 -7.38 6.98 -2.70
N LEU A 102 -7.35 7.95 -1.80
CA LEU A 102 -7.18 9.37 -2.10
C LEU A 102 -5.73 9.84 -1.90
N SER A 103 -4.83 8.92 -1.58
CA SER A 103 -3.40 9.21 -1.45
C SER A 103 -2.80 9.47 -2.82
N GLN A 104 -1.99 10.52 -2.92
CA GLN A 104 -1.19 10.77 -4.12
C GLN A 104 -0.01 9.79 -4.14
N TRP A 105 0.12 9.03 -5.21
CA TRP A 105 1.26 8.17 -5.44
C TRP A 105 2.16 8.79 -6.51
N PRO A 106 3.38 9.20 -6.16
CA PRO A 106 4.27 9.84 -7.11
C PRO A 106 4.67 8.87 -8.23
N ILE A 107 4.74 9.42 -9.45
CA ILE A 107 5.24 8.72 -10.62
C ILE A 107 6.68 9.19 -10.87
N SER A 108 7.63 8.28 -10.83
CA SER A 108 9.04 8.52 -11.16
C SER A 108 9.46 7.56 -12.27
N ASP A 109 10.06 8.09 -13.32
CA ASP A 109 10.50 7.31 -14.49
C ASP A 109 9.39 6.43 -15.11
N GLY A 110 8.14 6.92 -15.03
CA GLY A 110 6.97 6.19 -15.51
C GLY A 110 6.48 5.08 -14.58
N GLN A 111 7.02 4.98 -13.37
CA GLN A 111 6.62 3.99 -12.37
C GLN A 111 5.92 4.65 -11.19
N PHE A 112 4.92 3.97 -10.65
CA PHE A 112 4.28 4.32 -9.38
C PHE A 112 4.12 3.08 -8.50
N GLY A 113 3.99 3.33 -7.21
CA GLY A 113 3.64 2.30 -6.23
C GLY A 113 2.78 2.88 -5.13
N GLY A 114 1.84 2.09 -4.62
CA GLY A 114 0.97 2.49 -3.54
C GLY A 114 0.46 1.30 -2.74
N ASN A 115 0.11 1.58 -1.49
CA ASN A 115 -0.48 0.61 -0.59
C ASN A 115 -1.89 1.03 -0.24
N VAL A 116 -2.80 0.07 -0.17
CA VAL A 116 -4.14 0.24 0.36
C VAL A 116 -4.38 -0.76 1.47
N ASN A 117 -5.00 -0.28 2.54
CA ASN A 117 -5.38 -1.13 3.65
C ASN A 117 -6.79 -1.64 3.40
N LEU A 118 -6.92 -2.95 3.37
CA LEU A 118 -8.18 -3.65 3.26
C LEU A 118 -8.66 -4.00 4.67
N ASN A 119 -9.97 -3.90 4.88
CA ASN A 119 -10.63 -4.42 6.09
C ASN A 119 -9.98 -4.01 7.43
N GLY A 120 -9.74 -2.70 7.62
CA GLY A 120 -9.29 -2.15 8.90
C GLY A 120 -7.85 -2.49 9.29
N ASN A 121 -6.94 -2.53 8.34
CA ASN A 121 -5.51 -2.83 8.48
C ASN A 121 -5.15 -4.30 8.69
N PHE A 122 -6.10 -5.23 8.60
CA PHE A 122 -5.78 -6.67 8.67
C PHE A 122 -5.15 -7.21 7.38
N HIS A 123 -5.36 -6.51 6.27
CA HIS A 123 -4.82 -6.90 4.97
C HIS A 123 -4.29 -5.65 4.26
N THR A 124 -3.10 -5.72 3.77
CA THR A 124 -2.50 -4.65 2.95
C THR A 124 -2.32 -5.16 1.53
N MET A 125 -2.81 -4.40 0.56
CA MET A 125 -2.55 -4.65 -0.85
C MET A 125 -1.56 -3.61 -1.36
N THR A 126 -0.49 -4.07 -1.99
CA THR A 126 0.50 -3.26 -2.68
C THR A 126 0.24 -3.32 -4.17
N ILE A 127 0.24 -2.16 -4.82
CA ILE A 127 0.13 -2.04 -6.28
C ILE A 127 1.38 -1.35 -6.80
N ILE A 128 1.94 -1.88 -7.86
CA ILE A 128 3.05 -1.29 -8.62
C ILE A 128 2.64 -1.23 -10.08
N GLY A 129 2.84 -0.08 -10.72
CA GLY A 129 2.56 0.13 -12.13
C GLY A 129 3.73 0.77 -12.86
N THR A 130 3.93 0.40 -14.12
CA THR A 130 4.93 0.97 -15.03
C THR A 130 4.26 1.32 -16.35
N TYR A 131 4.49 2.54 -16.86
CA TYR A 131 3.96 2.96 -18.16
C TYR A 131 4.80 2.38 -19.28
N ASP A 132 4.17 1.54 -20.10
CA ASP A 132 4.72 1.03 -21.36
C ASP A 132 4.44 2.04 -22.47
N LYS A 133 5.49 2.72 -22.94
CA LYS A 133 5.39 3.77 -23.97
C LYS A 133 5.01 3.20 -25.34
N ASP A 134 5.42 1.98 -25.64
CA ASP A 134 5.19 1.34 -26.92
C ASP A 134 3.73 0.90 -27.04
N LYS A 135 3.18 0.34 -25.98
CA LYS A 135 1.79 -0.09 -25.90
C LYS A 135 0.85 1.03 -25.47
N LYS A 136 1.38 2.16 -24.98
CA LYS A 136 0.62 3.29 -24.40
C LYS A 136 -0.37 2.84 -23.32
N GLN A 137 0.12 2.03 -22.40
CA GLN A 137 -0.67 1.48 -21.28
C GLN A 137 0.22 1.33 -20.02
N PHE A 138 -0.42 1.21 -18.86
CA PHE A 138 0.28 0.76 -17.67
C PHE A 138 0.20 -0.75 -17.58
N ILE A 139 1.33 -1.36 -17.20
CA ILE A 139 1.44 -2.77 -16.80
C ILE A 139 1.94 -2.81 -15.37
N GLY A 140 1.56 -3.82 -14.61
CA GLY A 140 1.98 -3.85 -13.23
C GLY A 140 1.74 -5.17 -12.52
N LYS A 141 2.01 -5.09 -11.22
CA LYS A 141 1.84 -6.21 -10.29
C LYS A 141 1.07 -5.74 -9.07
N TRP A 142 0.45 -6.68 -8.42
CA TRP A 142 -0.14 -6.49 -7.10
C TRP A 142 0.29 -7.62 -6.17
N GLU A 143 0.37 -7.30 -4.90
CA GLU A 143 0.62 -8.25 -3.81
C GLU A 143 -0.32 -7.96 -2.65
N GLN A 144 -0.80 -9.00 -2.02
CA GLN A 144 -1.57 -8.90 -0.78
C GLN A 144 -1.03 -9.88 0.25
N ASP A 145 -0.75 -9.37 1.44
CA ASP A 145 -0.53 -10.22 2.61
C ASP A 145 -1.87 -10.41 3.34
N ALA A 146 -2.29 -11.67 3.42
CA ALA A 146 -3.46 -12.11 4.16
C ALA A 146 -3.00 -13.04 5.30
N HIS A 147 -2.71 -12.46 6.47
CA HIS A 147 -2.26 -13.20 7.67
C HIS A 147 -1.06 -14.13 7.42
N GLY A 148 -0.06 -13.64 6.68
CA GLY A 148 1.15 -14.41 6.35
C GLY A 148 1.02 -15.30 5.10
N THR A 149 -0.12 -15.26 4.42
CA THR A 149 -0.27 -15.83 3.08
C THR A 149 -0.13 -14.73 2.05
N LEU A 150 0.90 -14.81 1.22
CA LEU A 150 1.13 -13.84 0.15
C LEU A 150 0.42 -14.30 -1.13
N CYS A 151 -0.49 -13.47 -1.62
CA CYS A 151 -1.11 -13.60 -2.94
C CYS A 151 -0.61 -12.49 -3.84
N SER A 152 -0.41 -12.77 -5.11
CA SER A 152 0.10 -11.80 -6.07
C SER A 152 -0.39 -12.11 -7.48
N GLY A 153 -0.35 -11.10 -8.35
CA GLY A 153 -0.70 -11.23 -9.75
C GLY A 153 -0.19 -10.07 -10.58
N GLU A 154 -0.48 -10.13 -11.86
CA GLU A 154 -0.13 -9.10 -12.83
C GLU A 154 -1.41 -8.41 -13.33
N TRP A 155 -1.24 -7.21 -13.88
CA TRP A 155 -2.32 -6.46 -14.49
C TRP A 155 -1.82 -5.59 -15.65
N GLU A 156 -2.71 -5.35 -16.61
CA GLU A 156 -2.52 -4.41 -17.69
C GLU A 156 -3.70 -3.45 -17.74
N SER A 157 -3.44 -2.17 -18.01
CA SER A 157 -4.48 -1.16 -18.09
C SER A 157 -4.81 -0.77 -19.51
N ILE A 158 -6.00 -0.21 -19.68
CA ILE A 158 -6.41 0.53 -20.88
C ILE A 158 -6.82 1.94 -20.46
N ALA A 159 -6.49 2.95 -21.29
CA ALA A 159 -6.99 4.31 -21.07
C ALA A 159 -8.51 4.35 -21.24
N ARG A 160 -9.21 5.04 -20.35
CA ARG A 160 -10.60 5.42 -20.59
C ARG A 160 -10.61 6.52 -21.65
N LYS A 161 -11.45 6.36 -22.65
CA LYS A 161 -11.72 7.40 -23.65
C LYS A 161 -12.67 8.44 -23.07
#